data_49e18a29906f33ad49115dcd4458c9b3
#
_entry.id   49e18a29906f33ad49115dcd4458c9b3
#
_cell.length_a   1.000
_cell.length_b   1.000
_cell.length_c   1.000
_cell.angle_alpha   90.00
_cell.angle_beta   90.00
_cell.angle_gamma   90.00
#
_symmetry.space_group_name_H-M   'P 1'
#
loop_
_entity.id
_entity.type
_entity.pdbx_description
1 polymer ?
#
loop_
_entity_poly.entity_id
_entity_poly.type
_entity_poly.pdbx_seq_one_letter_code
_entity_poly.pdbx_strand_id
1 'polypeptide(L)'
;MGQVRALRHGPTPGRHIGAVARLRTSTATSAGGIVVRYEAGKPYLVVGSRRRERDGRTWTLPKGTPIAGESREETALREVEEETGLKVSIRRPFDSIEYTFVQSGTRIHKTVHYFLMDPVGGDLARHDHEFDEVRWVAFESAGTLLTFETERDLVARAAARLGDDAVPGSAAAEAAR
;
A
#
# COMPACT_ATOMS: atom_id res chain seq x y z
N MET A 1 -63.22 28.02 -52.07
CA MET A 1 -61.83 27.88 -52.50
C MET A 1 -60.97 28.13 -51.26
N GLY A 2 -60.56 27.07 -50.53
CA GLY A 2 -59.78 27.11 -49.32
C GLY A 2 -58.48 26.31 -49.52
N GLN A 3 -57.32 26.98 -49.47
CA GLN A 3 -56.02 26.35 -49.62
C GLN A 3 -55.62 25.71 -48.30
N VAL A 4 -55.37 24.42 -48.36
CA VAL A 4 -54.79 23.63 -47.24
C VAL A 4 -53.26 23.84 -47.24
N ARG A 5 -52.75 24.46 -46.18
CA ARG A 5 -51.33 24.71 -45.97
C ARG A 5 -50.68 23.48 -45.33
N ALA A 6 -49.82 22.80 -46.07
CA ALA A 6 -49.06 21.64 -45.58
C ALA A 6 -48.05 22.07 -44.53
N LEU A 7 -48.11 21.44 -43.31
CA LEU A 7 -47.13 21.56 -42.24
C LEU A 7 -45.89 20.71 -42.58
N ARG A 8 -44.75 21.37 -42.77
CA ARG A 8 -43.48 20.74 -42.98
C ARG A 8 -42.98 20.28 -41.60
N HIS A 9 -42.80 18.96 -41.43
CA HIS A 9 -42.11 18.40 -40.31
C HIS A 9 -40.61 18.71 -40.45
N GLY A 10 -40.04 19.47 -39.49
CA GLY A 10 -38.61 19.70 -39.38
C GLY A 10 -37.91 18.44 -38.84
N PRO A 11 -36.63 18.25 -39.12
CA PRO A 11 -35.86 17.09 -38.65
C PRO A 11 -35.69 17.14 -37.15
N THR A 12 -35.95 15.99 -36.49
CA THR A 12 -35.74 15.73 -35.08
C THR A 12 -34.23 15.87 -34.74
N PRO A 13 -33.83 16.62 -33.71
CA PRO A 13 -32.42 16.69 -33.35
C PRO A 13 -31.95 15.33 -32.85
N GLY A 14 -30.97 14.77 -33.56
CA GLY A 14 -30.32 13.52 -33.19
C GLY A 14 -29.69 13.65 -31.80
N ARG A 15 -29.99 12.70 -30.92
CA ARG A 15 -29.29 12.52 -29.61
C ARG A 15 -27.80 12.31 -29.89
N HIS A 16 -27.01 13.33 -29.63
CA HIS A 16 -25.57 13.16 -29.50
C HIS A 16 -25.32 12.23 -28.32
N ILE A 17 -25.02 10.97 -28.57
CA ILE A 17 -24.44 10.04 -27.60
C ILE A 17 -23.03 10.58 -27.37
N GLY A 18 -22.86 11.30 -26.24
CA GLY A 18 -21.55 11.82 -25.84
C GLY A 18 -20.53 10.69 -25.80
N ALA A 19 -19.46 10.83 -26.56
CA ALA A 19 -18.33 9.90 -26.50
C ALA A 19 -17.85 9.83 -25.06
N VAL A 20 -17.95 8.65 -24.43
CA VAL A 20 -17.40 8.40 -23.10
C VAL A 20 -15.90 8.62 -23.21
N ALA A 21 -15.42 9.72 -22.66
CA ALA A 21 -13.99 10.04 -22.67
C ALA A 21 -13.23 8.88 -21.99
N ARG A 22 -12.39 8.19 -22.75
CA ARG A 22 -11.56 7.11 -22.26
C ARG A 22 -10.53 7.70 -21.32
N LEU A 23 -10.56 7.33 -20.01
CA LEU A 23 -9.54 7.75 -19.05
C LEU A 23 -8.16 7.35 -19.55
N ARG A 24 -7.20 8.25 -19.44
CA ARG A 24 -5.78 7.90 -19.63
C ARG A 24 -5.40 6.84 -18.60
N THR A 25 -4.48 5.94 -18.96
CA THR A 25 -3.95 4.92 -18.06
C THR A 25 -2.47 5.14 -17.87
N SER A 26 -1.99 5.06 -16.63
CA SER A 26 -0.56 5.08 -16.29
C SER A 26 -0.26 4.02 -15.22
N THR A 27 1.03 3.71 -15.05
CA THR A 27 1.53 2.84 -13.98
C THR A 27 2.33 3.67 -12.99
N ALA A 28 2.32 3.25 -11.72
CA ALA A 28 3.14 3.83 -10.67
C ALA A 28 3.71 2.71 -9.80
N THR A 29 4.93 2.91 -9.31
CA THR A 29 5.60 1.98 -8.41
C THR A 29 5.91 2.67 -7.09
N SER A 30 5.83 1.91 -6.01
CA SER A 30 6.29 2.29 -4.67
C SER A 30 7.04 1.14 -4.05
N ALA A 31 7.80 1.43 -3.00
CA ALA A 31 8.40 0.42 -2.15
C ALA A 31 8.23 0.79 -0.67
N GLY A 32 8.20 -0.22 0.19
CA GLY A 32 8.00 -0.02 1.62
C GLY A 32 8.39 -1.22 2.46
N GLY A 33 8.13 -1.17 3.75
CA GLY A 33 8.58 -2.17 4.70
C GLY A 33 7.49 -2.71 5.63
N ILE A 34 7.59 -4.00 5.92
CA ILE A 34 6.98 -4.64 7.08
C ILE A 34 8.10 -4.74 8.11
N VAL A 35 8.20 -3.74 8.99
CA VAL A 35 9.23 -3.71 10.04
C VAL A 35 8.75 -4.55 11.21
N VAL A 36 9.51 -5.57 11.58
CA VAL A 36 9.14 -6.57 12.59
C VAL A 36 10.08 -6.52 13.77
N ARG A 37 9.51 -6.44 14.99
CA ARG A 37 10.24 -6.69 16.24
C ARG A 37 9.52 -7.74 17.05
N TYR A 38 10.22 -8.34 17.99
CA TYR A 38 9.64 -9.32 18.90
C TYR A 38 9.66 -8.80 20.35
N GLU A 39 8.53 -8.92 21.05
CA GLU A 39 8.41 -8.67 22.47
C GLU A 39 7.82 -9.90 23.15
N ALA A 40 8.53 -10.47 24.12
CA ALA A 40 8.15 -11.71 24.79
C ALA A 40 7.73 -12.85 23.82
N GLY A 41 8.47 -12.98 22.69
CA GLY A 41 8.23 -13.98 21.66
C GLY A 41 7.07 -13.66 20.70
N LYS A 42 6.35 -12.56 20.89
CA LYS A 42 5.27 -12.15 20.00
C LYS A 42 5.76 -11.14 18.95
N PRO A 43 5.38 -11.28 17.67
CA PRO A 43 5.75 -10.32 16.64
C PRO A 43 4.87 -9.06 16.69
N TYR A 44 5.51 -7.92 16.53
CA TYR A 44 4.90 -6.61 16.36
C TYR A 44 5.36 -6.02 15.03
N LEU A 45 4.53 -5.20 14.41
CA LEU A 45 4.90 -4.41 13.23
C LEU A 45 4.63 -2.94 13.45
N VAL A 46 5.35 -2.07 12.73
CA VAL A 46 5.10 -0.63 12.77
C VAL A 46 4.04 -0.26 11.72
N VAL A 47 3.13 0.61 12.11
CA VAL A 47 2.10 1.18 11.24
C VAL A 47 1.99 2.67 11.46
N GLY A 48 1.61 3.39 10.41
CA GLY A 48 1.34 4.83 10.46
C GLY A 48 -0.11 5.16 10.20
N SER A 49 -0.58 6.27 10.74
CA SER A 49 -1.93 6.76 10.47
C SER A 49 -1.93 8.18 9.94
N ARG A 50 -2.91 8.47 9.07
CA ARG A 50 -3.19 9.81 8.53
C ARG A 50 -4.66 10.15 8.75
N ARG A 51 -4.95 11.40 9.12
CA ARG A 51 -6.29 11.94 9.05
C ARG A 51 -6.63 12.29 7.62
N ARG A 52 -7.84 11.95 7.21
CA ARG A 52 -8.42 12.38 5.93
C ARG A 52 -9.72 13.11 6.21
N GLU A 53 -9.93 14.26 5.56
CA GLU A 53 -11.10 15.11 5.78
C GLU A 53 -12.44 14.40 5.57
N ARG A 54 -12.49 13.41 4.65
CA ARG A 54 -13.73 12.69 4.29
C ARG A 54 -13.88 11.32 4.94
N ASP A 55 -12.77 10.62 5.18
CA ASP A 55 -12.80 9.18 5.50
C ASP A 55 -12.32 8.88 6.93
N GLY A 56 -12.12 9.92 7.75
CA GLY A 56 -11.58 9.76 9.08
C GLY A 56 -10.09 9.41 9.09
N ARG A 57 -9.69 8.49 9.96
CA ARG A 57 -8.30 8.05 10.13
C ARG A 57 -8.03 6.79 9.31
N THR A 58 -6.99 6.79 8.49
CA THR A 58 -6.49 5.60 7.79
C THR A 58 -5.22 5.09 8.47
N TRP A 59 -5.09 3.77 8.61
CA TRP A 59 -3.90 3.07 9.08
C TRP A 59 -3.29 2.28 7.94
N THR A 60 -1.97 2.39 7.74
CA THR A 60 -1.26 1.80 6.61
C THR A 60 0.18 1.42 6.99
N LEU A 61 0.80 0.60 6.16
CA LEU A 61 2.22 0.30 6.24
C LEU A 61 3.04 1.46 5.64
N PRO A 62 4.27 1.72 6.15
CA PRO A 62 5.16 2.74 5.60
C PRO A 62 5.62 2.36 4.19
N LYS A 63 5.54 3.31 3.25
CA LYS A 63 5.90 3.14 1.85
C LYS A 63 5.88 4.45 1.08
N GLY A 64 6.68 4.58 0.06
CA GLY A 64 6.61 5.73 -0.81
C GLY A 64 7.14 5.51 -2.22
N THR A 65 7.32 6.59 -2.93
CA THR A 65 7.65 6.57 -4.36
C THR A 65 9.15 6.73 -4.58
N PRO A 66 9.77 5.95 -5.48
CA PRO A 66 11.19 6.11 -5.81
C PRO A 66 11.51 7.53 -6.29
N ILE A 67 12.62 8.07 -5.83
CA ILE A 67 13.28 9.21 -6.47
C ILE A 67 14.19 8.73 -7.58
N ALA A 68 14.58 9.63 -8.48
CA ALA A 68 15.36 9.25 -9.66
C ALA A 68 16.69 8.59 -9.27
N GLY A 69 16.89 7.36 -9.76
CA GLY A 69 18.09 6.58 -9.53
C GLY A 69 18.03 5.60 -8.36
N GLU A 70 16.97 5.64 -7.54
CA GLU A 70 16.80 4.67 -6.45
C GLU A 70 16.37 3.29 -6.95
N SER A 71 16.95 2.26 -6.37
CA SER A 71 16.40 0.90 -6.39
C SER A 71 15.16 0.81 -5.49
N ARG A 72 14.42 -0.30 -5.58
CA ARG A 72 13.26 -0.56 -4.70
C ARG A 72 13.68 -0.69 -3.24
N GLU A 73 14.84 -1.30 -3.00
CA GLU A 73 15.45 -1.47 -1.69
C GLU A 73 15.81 -0.13 -1.06
N GLU A 74 16.48 0.75 -1.79
CA GLU A 74 16.85 2.08 -1.33
C GLU A 74 15.61 2.93 -1.03
N THR A 75 14.61 2.90 -1.93
CA THR A 75 13.32 3.56 -1.70
C THR A 75 12.67 3.06 -0.42
N ALA A 76 12.59 1.74 -0.22
CA ALA A 76 11.93 1.16 0.96
C ALA A 76 12.66 1.53 2.26
N LEU A 77 14.00 1.52 2.27
CA LEU A 77 14.78 1.94 3.44
C LEU A 77 14.55 3.42 3.78
N ARG A 78 14.64 4.30 2.79
CA ARG A 78 14.45 5.74 2.96
C ARG A 78 13.02 6.05 3.44
N GLU A 79 12.00 5.53 2.77
CA GLU A 79 10.60 5.81 3.10
C GLU A 79 10.21 5.29 4.50
N VAL A 80 10.71 4.11 4.88
CA VAL A 80 10.50 3.60 6.25
C VAL A 80 11.18 4.50 7.29
N GLU A 81 12.42 4.97 7.03
CA GLU A 81 13.12 5.88 7.95
C GLU A 81 12.40 7.21 8.06
N GLU A 82 11.98 7.83 6.94
CA GLU A 82 11.28 9.11 6.90
C GLU A 82 9.91 9.02 7.60
N GLU A 83 9.07 8.07 7.17
CA GLU A 83 7.70 7.95 7.65
C GLU A 83 7.59 7.40 9.10
N THR A 84 8.60 6.67 9.60
CA THR A 84 8.53 6.06 10.93
C THR A 84 9.56 6.54 11.93
N GLY A 85 10.64 7.20 11.48
CA GLY A 85 11.80 7.57 12.32
C GLY A 85 12.69 6.39 12.70
N LEU A 86 12.41 5.18 12.22
CA LEU A 86 13.19 3.97 12.50
C LEU A 86 14.30 3.79 11.48
N LYS A 87 15.49 3.47 11.95
CA LYS A 87 16.53 2.88 11.10
C LYS A 87 16.28 1.38 10.99
N VAL A 88 16.33 0.87 9.77
CA VAL A 88 15.98 -0.51 9.48
C VAL A 88 17.02 -1.18 8.58
N SER A 89 17.09 -2.50 8.65
CA SER A 89 17.80 -3.33 7.68
C SER A 89 16.82 -4.27 6.97
N ILE A 90 17.03 -4.47 5.67
CA ILE A 90 16.23 -5.43 4.90
C ILE A 90 16.67 -6.85 5.27
N ARG A 91 15.72 -7.66 5.76
CA ARG A 91 15.92 -9.09 5.98
C ARG A 91 15.81 -9.84 4.65
N ARG A 92 14.76 -9.56 3.88
CA ARG A 92 14.51 -10.14 2.56
C ARG A 92 13.40 -9.41 1.81
N PRO A 93 13.34 -9.50 0.46
CA PRO A 93 12.12 -9.19 -0.27
C PRO A 93 10.96 -10.05 0.24
N PHE A 94 9.75 -9.49 0.24
CA PHE A 94 8.61 -10.24 0.74
C PHE A 94 7.56 -10.49 -0.35
N ASP A 95 6.78 -9.46 -0.69
CA ASP A 95 5.67 -9.59 -1.64
C ASP A 95 5.29 -8.21 -2.19
N SER A 96 4.33 -8.17 -3.10
CA SER A 96 3.80 -6.94 -3.67
C SER A 96 2.29 -6.89 -3.54
N ILE A 97 1.74 -5.69 -3.41
CA ILE A 97 0.32 -5.44 -3.55
C ILE A 97 0.07 -4.56 -4.77
N GLU A 98 -1.09 -4.74 -5.39
CA GLU A 98 -1.49 -3.95 -6.54
C GLU A 98 -2.88 -3.39 -6.32
N TYR A 99 -3.08 -2.15 -6.74
CA TYR A 99 -4.39 -1.52 -6.74
C TYR A 99 -4.49 -0.45 -7.82
N THR A 100 -5.73 -0.13 -8.17
CA THR A 100 -6.03 0.87 -9.19
C THR A 100 -6.87 1.99 -8.58
N PHE A 101 -6.53 3.23 -8.90
CA PHE A 101 -7.29 4.41 -8.51
C PHE A 101 -7.33 5.43 -9.65
N VAL A 102 -8.20 6.43 -9.52
CA VAL A 102 -8.30 7.53 -10.47
C VAL A 102 -7.84 8.81 -9.80
N GLN A 103 -6.89 9.49 -10.42
CA GLN A 103 -6.38 10.76 -9.97
C GLN A 103 -6.27 11.73 -11.17
N SER A 104 -6.82 12.91 -11.04
CA SER A 104 -6.80 13.95 -12.09
C SER A 104 -7.19 13.43 -13.49
N GLY A 105 -8.25 12.60 -13.55
CA GLY A 105 -8.76 12.05 -14.82
C GLY A 105 -7.88 10.94 -15.43
N THR A 106 -6.88 10.45 -14.70
CA THR A 106 -6.02 9.34 -15.10
C THR A 106 -6.27 8.13 -14.22
N ARG A 107 -6.44 6.94 -14.81
CA ARG A 107 -6.47 5.66 -14.10
C ARG A 107 -5.03 5.22 -13.86
N ILE A 108 -4.67 5.03 -12.60
CA ILE A 108 -3.31 4.66 -12.19
C ILE A 108 -3.34 3.23 -11.64
N HIS A 109 -2.55 2.34 -12.26
CA HIS A 109 -2.23 1.02 -11.71
C HIS A 109 -0.98 1.15 -10.87
N LYS A 110 -1.11 0.93 -9.56
CA LYS A 110 0.00 1.06 -8.61
C LYS A 110 0.41 -0.30 -8.09
N THR A 111 1.71 -0.58 -8.17
CA THR A 111 2.37 -1.72 -7.52
C THR A 111 3.20 -1.21 -6.36
N VAL A 112 3.06 -1.81 -5.18
CA VAL A 112 3.90 -1.52 -4.02
C VAL A 112 4.68 -2.78 -3.65
N HIS A 113 6.02 -2.69 -3.67
CA HIS A 113 6.93 -3.77 -3.28
C HIS A 113 7.26 -3.65 -1.80
N TYR A 114 7.03 -4.70 -1.03
CA TYR A 114 7.32 -4.74 0.39
C TYR A 114 8.48 -5.67 0.73
N PHE A 115 9.24 -5.24 1.72
CA PHE A 115 10.37 -5.97 2.28
C PHE A 115 10.09 -6.29 3.75
N LEU A 116 10.48 -7.50 4.21
CA LEU A 116 10.60 -7.77 5.64
C LEU A 116 11.85 -7.09 6.15
N MET A 117 11.72 -6.33 7.24
CA MET A 117 12.78 -5.51 7.78
C MET A 117 12.91 -5.70 9.30
N ASP A 118 14.13 -5.54 9.78
CA ASP A 118 14.46 -5.51 11.21
C ASP A 118 14.77 -4.07 11.65
N PRO A 119 14.24 -3.59 12.78
CA PRO A 119 14.64 -2.31 13.33
C PRO A 119 16.06 -2.43 13.89
N VAL A 120 16.95 -1.53 13.47
CA VAL A 120 18.34 -1.47 13.94
C VAL A 120 18.64 -0.21 14.76
N GLY A 121 17.66 0.68 14.93
CA GLY A 121 17.76 1.91 15.69
C GLY A 121 16.67 2.90 15.36
N GLY A 122 16.87 4.15 15.72
CA GLY A 122 15.89 5.23 15.48
C GLY A 122 14.90 5.39 16.63
N ASP A 123 13.91 6.27 16.40
CA ASP A 123 12.87 6.60 17.37
C ASP A 123 11.61 7.00 16.63
N LEU A 124 10.47 6.40 16.96
CA LEU A 124 9.18 6.71 16.34
C LEU A 124 8.79 8.19 16.49
N ALA A 125 9.28 8.90 17.50
CA ALA A 125 9.03 10.33 17.67
C ALA A 125 9.71 11.20 16.58
N ARG A 126 10.56 10.61 15.75
CA ARG A 126 11.28 11.31 14.67
C ARG A 126 10.66 11.09 13.28
N HIS A 127 9.47 10.48 13.23
CA HIS A 127 8.75 10.36 11.96
C HIS A 127 8.47 11.74 11.36
N ASP A 128 8.38 11.81 10.05
CA ASP A 128 8.02 13.04 9.36
C ASP A 128 6.54 13.41 9.55
N HIS A 129 6.08 14.42 8.84
CA HIS A 129 4.71 14.92 8.91
C HIS A 129 3.72 14.15 8.02
N GLU A 130 4.17 13.12 7.29
CA GLU A 130 3.29 12.33 6.43
C GLU A 130 2.32 11.46 7.24
N PHE A 131 2.72 10.97 8.41
CA PHE A 131 1.84 10.35 9.37
C PHE A 131 1.56 11.30 10.55
N ASP A 132 0.32 11.29 11.04
CA ASP A 132 -0.07 11.97 12.29
C ASP A 132 0.31 11.15 13.52
N GLU A 133 0.43 9.84 13.37
CA GLU A 133 0.78 8.91 14.44
C GLU A 133 1.48 7.68 13.86
N VAL A 134 2.56 7.26 14.50
CA VAL A 134 3.28 6.01 14.20
C VAL A 134 3.37 5.18 15.45
N ARG A 135 3.07 3.88 15.36
CA ARG A 135 3.15 2.98 16.52
C ARG A 135 3.41 1.53 16.16
N TRP A 136 3.90 0.79 17.14
CA TRP A 136 3.97 -0.65 17.10
C TRP A 136 2.62 -1.26 17.42
N VAL A 137 2.21 -2.27 16.66
CA VAL A 137 1.00 -3.05 16.90
C VAL A 137 1.32 -4.53 16.81
N ALA A 138 0.67 -5.36 17.62
CA ALA A 138 0.80 -6.80 17.50
C ALA A 138 0.26 -7.26 16.13
N PHE A 139 0.92 -8.24 15.49
CA PHE A 139 0.47 -8.77 14.19
C PHE A 139 -0.98 -9.24 14.23
N GLU A 140 -1.41 -9.88 15.31
CA GLU A 140 -2.78 -10.33 15.53
C GLU A 140 -3.83 -9.19 15.48
N SER A 141 -3.42 -7.97 15.85
CA SER A 141 -4.27 -6.77 15.84
C SER A 141 -4.24 -6.02 14.52
N ALA A 142 -3.22 -6.23 13.69
CA ALA A 142 -3.02 -5.49 12.44
C ALA A 142 -4.16 -5.72 11.44
N GLY A 143 -4.70 -6.94 11.39
CA GLY A 143 -5.82 -7.30 10.51
C GLY A 143 -7.11 -6.52 10.77
N THR A 144 -7.33 -6.03 11.99
CA THR A 144 -8.47 -5.18 12.33
C THR A 144 -8.16 -3.70 12.26
N LEU A 145 -6.90 -3.33 12.37
CA LEU A 145 -6.46 -1.93 12.40
C LEU A 145 -6.19 -1.36 11.00
N LEU A 146 -5.48 -2.11 10.16
CA LEU A 146 -5.14 -1.65 8.81
C LEU A 146 -6.39 -1.38 7.98
N THR A 147 -6.40 -0.24 7.31
CA THR A 147 -7.59 0.23 6.58
C THR A 147 -7.80 -0.54 5.28
N PHE A 148 -6.72 -0.88 4.58
CA PHE A 148 -6.80 -1.49 3.25
C PHE A 148 -6.72 -3.01 3.30
N GLU A 149 -7.64 -3.68 2.59
CA GLU A 149 -7.70 -5.15 2.52
C GLU A 149 -6.40 -5.74 1.98
N THR A 150 -5.83 -5.16 0.93
CA THR A 150 -4.56 -5.61 0.35
C THR A 150 -3.40 -5.62 1.34
N GLU A 151 -3.34 -4.64 2.26
CA GLU A 151 -2.33 -4.60 3.32
C GLU A 151 -2.64 -5.61 4.44
N ARG A 152 -3.94 -5.80 4.79
CA ARG A 152 -4.33 -6.84 5.74
C ARG A 152 -3.93 -8.23 5.28
N ASP A 153 -4.20 -8.55 4.01
CA ASP A 153 -3.83 -9.82 3.40
C ASP A 153 -2.31 -10.02 3.34
N LEU A 154 -1.58 -8.93 3.01
CA LEU A 154 -0.12 -8.94 3.01
C LEU A 154 0.44 -9.27 4.39
N VAL A 155 -0.08 -8.61 5.45
CA VAL A 155 0.35 -8.83 6.84
C VAL A 155 -0.04 -10.21 7.33
N ALA A 156 -1.21 -10.74 6.94
CA ALA A 156 -1.60 -12.13 7.27
C ALA A 156 -0.62 -13.15 6.66
N ARG A 157 -0.20 -12.94 5.40
CA ARG A 157 0.84 -13.79 4.77
C ARG A 157 2.20 -13.64 5.47
N ALA A 158 2.54 -12.44 5.93
CA ALA A 158 3.78 -12.22 6.69
C ALA A 158 3.75 -12.95 8.04
N ALA A 159 2.64 -12.88 8.78
CA ALA A 159 2.46 -13.58 10.05
C ALA A 159 2.65 -15.10 9.91
N ALA A 160 2.07 -15.71 8.87
CA ALA A 160 2.22 -17.14 8.61
C ALA A 160 3.70 -17.51 8.39
N ARG A 161 4.42 -16.77 7.56
CA ARG A 161 5.84 -17.04 7.28
C ARG A 161 6.78 -16.78 8.46
N LEU A 162 6.45 -15.80 9.33
CA LEU A 162 7.21 -15.56 10.55
C LEU A 162 7.04 -16.70 11.57
N GLY A 163 5.86 -17.35 11.59
CA GLY A 163 5.61 -18.55 12.39
C GLY A 163 6.47 -19.73 11.94
N ASP A 164 6.64 -19.90 10.62
CA ASP A 164 7.48 -20.97 10.04
C ASP A 164 8.98 -20.70 10.30
N ASP A 165 9.44 -19.45 10.24
CA ASP A 165 10.83 -19.07 10.51
C ASP A 165 11.19 -19.20 12.02
N ALA A 166 10.19 -19.19 12.91
CA ALA A 166 10.38 -19.27 14.37
C ALA A 166 10.51 -20.71 14.90
N VAL A 167 10.42 -21.73 14.05
CA VAL A 167 10.69 -23.15 14.41
C VAL A 167 12.17 -23.46 14.10
N PRO A 168 13.13 -23.25 15.02
CA PRO A 168 14.50 -23.70 14.81
C PRO A 168 14.55 -25.22 15.03
N GLY A 169 14.66 -26.02 13.98
CA GLY A 169 14.97 -27.42 14.15
C GLY A 169 14.30 -28.43 13.22
N SER A 170 14.41 -28.27 11.91
CA SER A 170 14.12 -29.38 10.99
C SER A 170 15.27 -29.73 10.04
N ALA A 171 16.33 -28.93 9.95
CA ALA A 171 17.40 -29.15 8.96
C ALA A 171 18.74 -29.63 9.54
N ALA A 172 18.88 -29.85 10.86
CA ALA A 172 20.15 -30.25 11.47
C ALA A 172 20.20 -31.70 12.01
N ALA A 173 19.13 -32.48 11.85
CA ALA A 173 19.07 -33.86 12.39
C ALA A 173 19.38 -34.98 11.38
N GLU A 174 19.63 -34.68 10.10
CA GLU A 174 19.84 -35.71 9.07
C GLU A 174 21.30 -35.84 8.58
N ALA A 175 22.22 -35.06 9.14
CA ALA A 175 23.66 -35.15 8.77
C ALA A 175 24.56 -35.87 9.80
N ALA A 176 23.97 -36.59 10.78
CA ALA A 176 24.71 -37.34 11.78
C ALA A 176 24.16 -38.77 11.96
N ARG A 177 24.18 -39.58 10.89
CA ARG A 177 24.15 -41.04 10.96
C ARG A 177 25.00 -41.66 9.85
#